data_e75ce2ab9ccb9bbcb618d3f0e438683c
#
_entry.id   e75ce2ab9ccb9bbcb618d3f0e438683c
#
_cell.length_a   1.000
_cell.length_b   1.000
_cell.length_c   1.000
_cell.angle_alpha   90.00
_cell.angle_beta   90.00
_cell.angle_gamma   90.00
#
_symmetry.space_group_name_H-M   'P 1'
#
loop_
_entity.id
_entity.type
_entity.pdbx_description
1 polymer ?
#
loop_
_entity_poly.entity_id
_entity_poly.type
_entity_poly.pdbx_seq_one_letter_code
_entity_poly.pdbx_strand_id
1 'polypeptide(L)'
;MKEEKIVVSHIEGQTWNQNKNQGTFRWKFMVDSTEIKSHGLSCGVLVIPPGEELPLHCHSPQEIYIIRQGEGLLLSSQNTKKVYKDSFVYIPKNSRHGLKNTGKQDLELLWIFPTNCWEEVEYIFKK
;
A
#
# COMPACT_ATOMS: atom_id res chain seq x y z
N MET A 1 -12.47 -23.05 -23.75
CA MET A 1 -11.71 -22.25 -22.79
C MET A 1 -12.47 -22.14 -21.48
N LYS A 2 -11.84 -22.51 -20.38
CA LYS A 2 -12.51 -22.39 -19.07
C LYS A 2 -12.50 -20.94 -18.60
N GLU A 3 -13.63 -20.48 -18.17
CA GLU A 3 -13.76 -19.19 -17.53
C GLU A 3 -13.22 -19.28 -16.10
N GLU A 4 -12.38 -18.33 -15.71
CA GLU A 4 -11.90 -18.25 -14.34
C GLU A 4 -13.02 -17.75 -13.42
N LYS A 5 -13.00 -18.20 -12.18
CA LYS A 5 -14.02 -17.82 -11.20
C LYS A 5 -13.80 -16.40 -10.70
N ILE A 6 -14.88 -15.66 -10.53
CA ILE A 6 -14.85 -14.39 -9.82
C ILE A 6 -14.70 -14.70 -8.35
N VAL A 7 -13.78 -14.00 -7.69
CA VAL A 7 -13.48 -14.20 -6.27
C VAL A 7 -13.90 -12.96 -5.48
N VAL A 8 -14.60 -13.18 -4.38
CA VAL A 8 -14.95 -12.09 -3.44
C VAL A 8 -14.28 -12.41 -2.12
N SER A 9 -13.55 -11.43 -1.59
CA SER A 9 -12.91 -11.57 -0.28
C SER A 9 -13.20 -10.31 0.55
N HIS A 10 -12.96 -10.42 1.85
CA HIS A 10 -13.27 -9.32 2.78
C HIS A 10 -12.05 -9.02 3.63
N ILE A 11 -11.82 -7.74 3.91
CA ILE A 11 -10.68 -7.30 4.71
C ILE A 11 -10.66 -8.03 6.07
N GLU A 12 -11.81 -8.14 6.70
CA GLU A 12 -11.92 -8.78 8.02
C GLU A 12 -11.53 -10.28 8.01
N GLY A 13 -11.61 -10.92 6.86
CA GLY A 13 -11.25 -12.34 6.71
C GLY A 13 -9.78 -12.60 6.47
N GLN A 14 -8.97 -11.56 6.33
CA GLN A 14 -7.55 -11.70 6.01
C GLN A 14 -6.69 -11.52 7.26
N THR A 15 -5.46 -12.02 7.19
CA THR A 15 -4.52 -11.98 8.30
C THR A 15 -3.66 -10.72 8.24
N TRP A 16 -3.48 -10.05 9.38
CA TRP A 16 -2.55 -8.93 9.48
C TRP A 16 -1.10 -9.42 9.41
N ASN A 17 -0.30 -8.73 8.64
CA ASN A 17 1.15 -8.90 8.58
C ASN A 17 1.81 -7.68 9.20
N GLN A 18 2.96 -7.88 9.83
CA GLN A 18 3.71 -6.81 10.46
C GLN A 18 5.17 -7.18 10.51
N ASN A 19 6.04 -6.21 10.23
CA ASN A 19 7.48 -6.37 10.37
C ASN A 19 7.96 -5.38 11.43
N LYS A 20 8.21 -5.87 12.63
CA LYS A 20 8.59 -5.04 13.79
C LYS A 20 9.92 -4.30 13.58
N ASN A 21 10.77 -4.76 12.68
CA ASN A 21 12.04 -4.13 12.40
C ASN A 21 11.91 -2.89 11.51
N GLN A 22 10.76 -2.71 10.87
CA GLN A 22 10.53 -1.62 9.92
C GLN A 22 9.50 -0.59 10.40
N GLY A 23 8.94 -0.80 11.59
CA GLY A 23 7.93 0.10 12.14
C GLY A 23 6.71 -0.62 12.66
N THR A 24 5.69 0.13 13.01
CA THR A 24 4.46 -0.39 13.60
C THR A 24 3.31 -0.48 12.59
N PHE A 25 3.53 -0.11 11.35
CA PHE A 25 2.52 -0.28 10.32
C PHE A 25 2.27 -1.77 10.04
N ARG A 26 1.05 -2.09 9.61
CA ARG A 26 0.63 -3.45 9.33
C ARG A 26 -0.18 -3.51 8.05
N TRP A 27 -0.26 -4.68 7.44
CA TRP A 27 -0.91 -4.81 6.14
C TRP A 27 -1.60 -6.16 5.98
N LYS A 28 -2.54 -6.21 5.04
CA LYS A 28 -3.20 -7.44 4.60
C LYS A 28 -3.10 -7.53 3.08
N PHE A 29 -2.83 -8.73 2.58
CA PHE A 29 -2.90 -9.00 1.14
C PHE A 29 -4.34 -9.32 0.77
N MET A 30 -4.86 -8.70 -0.28
CA MET A 30 -6.22 -8.94 -0.75
C MET A 30 -6.23 -9.69 -2.07
N VAL A 31 -5.59 -9.15 -3.11
CA VAL A 31 -5.34 -9.86 -4.37
C VAL A 31 -3.83 -9.95 -4.53
N ASP A 32 -3.33 -11.16 -4.34
CA ASP A 32 -1.89 -11.43 -4.31
C ASP A 32 -1.73 -12.92 -4.56
N SER A 33 -0.68 -13.33 -5.28
CA SER A 33 -0.53 -14.72 -5.71
C SER A 33 -0.49 -15.72 -4.56
N THR A 34 -0.21 -15.26 -3.33
CA THR A 34 -0.26 -16.11 -2.15
C THR A 34 -1.69 -16.39 -1.68
N GLU A 35 -2.65 -15.59 -2.12
CA GLU A 35 -4.06 -15.70 -1.76
C GLU A 35 -4.94 -15.97 -2.98
N ILE A 36 -4.84 -15.11 -3.99
CA ILE A 36 -5.63 -15.17 -5.22
C ILE A 36 -4.69 -14.95 -6.39
N LYS A 37 -4.62 -15.93 -7.27
CA LYS A 37 -3.75 -15.83 -8.45
C LYS A 37 -4.38 -14.92 -9.49
N SER A 38 -3.68 -13.85 -9.84
CA SER A 38 -4.09 -12.88 -10.85
C SER A 38 -3.09 -12.86 -12.01
N HIS A 39 -3.32 -11.95 -12.94
CA HIS A 39 -2.46 -11.76 -14.11
C HIS A 39 -1.97 -10.32 -14.15
N GLY A 40 -0.93 -10.02 -13.37
CA GLY A 40 -0.34 -8.69 -13.35
C GLY A 40 -1.14 -7.66 -12.54
N LEU A 41 -1.81 -8.10 -11.48
CA LEU A 41 -2.57 -7.19 -10.64
C LEU A 41 -2.54 -7.69 -9.21
N SER A 42 -2.12 -6.83 -8.28
CA SER A 42 -2.14 -7.17 -6.86
C SER A 42 -2.55 -5.97 -6.03
N CYS A 43 -3.15 -6.22 -4.89
CA CYS A 43 -3.58 -5.14 -3.99
C CYS A 43 -3.69 -5.64 -2.57
N GLY A 44 -3.75 -4.68 -1.66
CA GLY A 44 -3.92 -4.97 -0.24
C GLY A 44 -4.29 -3.74 0.54
N VAL A 45 -4.27 -3.88 1.86
CA VAL A 45 -4.63 -2.83 2.81
C VAL A 45 -3.44 -2.57 3.72
N LEU A 46 -3.10 -1.30 3.88
CA LEU A 46 -2.02 -0.86 4.78
C LEU A 46 -2.61 0.05 5.85
N VAL A 47 -2.19 -0.15 7.09
CA VAL A 47 -2.58 0.70 8.22
C VAL A 47 -1.32 1.24 8.88
N ILE A 48 -1.27 2.57 9.02
CA ILE A 48 -0.19 3.28 9.68
C ILE A 48 -0.74 3.95 10.94
N PRO A 49 -0.30 3.55 12.13
CA PRO A 49 -0.77 4.17 13.38
C PRO A 49 -0.40 5.65 13.47
N PRO A 50 -1.08 6.43 14.33
CA PRO A 50 -0.75 7.85 14.51
C PRO A 50 0.72 8.05 14.87
N GLY A 51 1.35 9.06 14.26
CA GLY A 51 2.75 9.41 14.49
C GLY A 51 3.75 8.54 13.78
N GLU A 52 3.33 7.44 13.18
CA GLU A 52 4.22 6.54 12.46
C GLU A 52 4.24 6.86 10.98
N GLU A 53 5.20 6.27 10.28
CA GLU A 53 5.35 6.52 8.86
C GLU A 53 5.87 5.31 8.09
N LEU A 54 5.49 5.25 6.84
CA LEU A 54 6.16 4.40 5.85
C LEU A 54 7.32 5.23 5.31
N PRO A 55 8.58 4.79 5.55
CA PRO A 55 9.74 5.60 5.17
C PRO A 55 9.85 5.86 3.68
N LEU A 56 10.58 6.89 3.32
CA LEU A 56 10.83 7.26 1.93
C LEU A 56 11.52 6.11 1.20
N HIS A 57 10.96 5.69 0.08
CA HIS A 57 11.47 4.57 -0.72
C HIS A 57 11.04 4.74 -2.17
N CYS A 58 11.57 3.89 -3.04
CA CYS A 58 11.09 3.80 -4.43
C CYS A 58 11.08 2.35 -4.87
N HIS A 59 10.39 2.09 -5.97
CA HIS A 59 10.33 0.78 -6.61
C HIS A 59 9.99 0.95 -8.08
N SER A 60 10.37 -0.03 -8.88
CA SER A 60 10.17 0.02 -10.31
C SER A 60 8.69 0.07 -10.73
N PRO A 61 7.81 -0.78 -10.21
CA PRO A 61 6.40 -0.71 -10.59
C PRO A 61 5.73 0.59 -10.14
N GLN A 62 4.85 1.11 -10.97
CA GLN A 62 3.94 2.18 -10.57
C GLN A 62 2.94 1.64 -9.54
N GLU A 63 2.32 2.54 -8.81
CA GLU A 63 1.43 2.16 -7.71
C GLU A 63 0.30 3.17 -7.56
N ILE A 64 -0.83 2.72 -7.06
CA ILE A 64 -1.93 3.60 -6.66
C ILE A 64 -2.20 3.37 -5.17
N TYR A 65 -2.39 4.47 -4.43
CA TYR A 65 -2.98 4.44 -3.09
C TYR A 65 -4.38 5.01 -3.15
N ILE A 66 -5.29 4.41 -2.41
CA ILE A 66 -6.62 4.98 -2.16
C ILE A 66 -6.78 5.08 -0.65
N ILE A 67 -6.89 6.31 -0.15
CA ILE A 67 -7.01 6.55 1.29
C ILE A 67 -8.44 6.27 1.73
N ARG A 68 -8.60 5.40 2.71
CA ARG A 68 -9.92 5.00 3.22
C ARG A 68 -10.29 5.70 4.52
N GLN A 69 -9.30 6.00 5.35
CA GLN A 69 -9.53 6.57 6.67
C GLN A 69 -8.31 7.35 7.12
N GLY A 70 -8.53 8.41 7.88
CA GLY A 70 -7.45 9.17 8.48
C GLY A 70 -6.91 10.24 7.56
N GLU A 71 -5.80 10.84 7.97
CA GLU A 71 -5.13 11.88 7.20
C GLU A 71 -3.62 11.77 7.38
N GLY A 72 -2.89 12.25 6.41
CA GLY A 72 -1.43 12.17 6.44
C GLY A 72 -0.75 13.08 5.46
N LEU A 73 0.56 12.94 5.39
CA LEU A 73 1.39 13.63 4.41
C LEU A 73 2.06 12.62 3.51
N LEU A 74 1.84 12.78 2.21
CA LEU A 74 2.59 12.03 1.22
C LEU A 74 3.93 12.72 1.06
N LEU A 75 5.00 12.00 1.35
CA LEU A 75 6.37 12.48 1.25
C LEU A 75 6.90 12.16 -0.15
N SER A 76 7.61 13.10 -0.76
CA SER A 76 8.26 12.87 -2.04
C SER A 76 9.54 13.70 -2.10
N SER A 77 10.37 13.44 -3.12
CA SER A 77 11.61 14.19 -3.32
C SER A 77 11.36 15.63 -3.74
N GLN A 78 10.17 15.94 -4.22
CA GLN A 78 9.85 17.27 -4.75
C GLN A 78 9.10 18.13 -3.73
N ASN A 79 8.10 17.58 -3.06
CA ASN A 79 7.32 18.29 -2.05
C ASN A 79 6.46 17.29 -1.27
N THR A 80 5.78 17.80 -0.24
CA THR A 80 4.82 17.01 0.51
C THR A 80 3.41 17.43 0.14
N LYS A 81 2.48 16.49 0.18
CA LYS A 81 1.08 16.76 -0.11
C LYS A 81 0.20 16.12 0.94
N LYS A 82 -0.83 16.82 1.35
CA LYS A 82 -1.82 16.26 2.27
C LYS A 82 -2.65 15.21 1.57
N VAL A 83 -2.93 14.13 2.30
CA VAL A 83 -3.88 13.10 1.86
C VAL A 83 -4.87 12.85 2.98
N TYR A 84 -6.09 12.49 2.62
CA TYR A 84 -7.16 12.23 3.56
C TYR A 84 -8.17 11.29 2.90
N LYS A 85 -9.23 10.97 3.61
CA LYS A 85 -10.23 10.04 3.10
C LYS A 85 -10.64 10.37 1.67
N ASP A 86 -10.64 9.35 0.82
CA ASP A 86 -10.99 9.41 -0.60
C ASP A 86 -9.94 10.08 -1.49
N SER A 87 -8.74 10.36 -0.96
CA SER A 87 -7.61 10.76 -1.80
C SER A 87 -7.14 9.58 -2.64
N PHE A 88 -6.90 9.82 -3.92
CA PHE A 88 -6.24 8.88 -4.83
C PHE A 88 -4.85 9.40 -5.12
N VAL A 89 -3.85 8.55 -4.94
CA VAL A 89 -2.45 8.91 -5.16
C VAL A 89 -1.91 8.03 -6.28
N TYR A 90 -1.42 8.67 -7.34
CA TYR A 90 -0.71 7.94 -8.39
C TYR A 90 0.78 8.12 -8.18
N ILE A 91 1.48 7.01 -8.06
CA ILE A 91 2.93 6.97 -7.86
C ILE A 91 3.56 6.42 -9.13
N PRO A 92 4.23 7.26 -9.93
CA PRO A 92 4.89 6.81 -11.15
C PRO A 92 6.01 5.82 -10.86
N LYS A 93 6.44 5.11 -11.90
CA LYS A 93 7.58 4.18 -11.81
C LYS A 93 8.80 4.88 -11.23
N ASN A 94 9.45 4.24 -10.28
CA ASN A 94 10.71 4.70 -9.67
C ASN A 94 10.62 6.02 -8.89
N SER A 95 9.42 6.55 -8.65
CA SER A 95 9.27 7.80 -7.90
C SER A 95 9.43 7.54 -6.40
N ARG A 96 10.25 8.37 -5.74
CA ARG A 96 10.44 8.30 -4.30
C ARG A 96 9.19 8.77 -3.59
N HIS A 97 8.75 7.99 -2.62
CA HIS A 97 7.56 8.33 -1.85
C HIS A 97 7.62 7.67 -0.47
N GLY A 98 6.91 8.26 0.44
CA GLY A 98 6.65 7.75 1.78
C GLY A 98 5.34 8.33 2.25
N LEU A 99 4.88 7.90 3.40
CA LEU A 99 3.58 8.34 3.90
C LEU A 99 3.62 8.42 5.42
N LYS A 100 3.33 9.60 5.95
CA LYS A 100 3.33 9.85 7.39
C LYS A 100 1.89 10.06 7.87
N ASN A 101 1.53 9.38 8.95
CA ASN A 101 0.25 9.63 9.60
C ASN A 101 0.38 10.86 10.50
N THR A 102 -0.32 11.92 10.15
CA THR A 102 -0.32 13.19 10.90
C THR A 102 -1.60 13.41 11.69
N GLY A 103 -2.52 12.44 11.63
CA GLY A 103 -3.80 12.52 12.34
C GLY A 103 -3.78 11.82 13.68
N LYS A 104 -4.96 11.71 14.28
CA LYS A 104 -5.16 11.07 15.58
C LYS A 104 -5.72 9.66 15.47
N GLN A 105 -6.09 9.24 14.27
CA GLN A 105 -6.63 7.92 13.97
C GLN A 105 -5.64 7.15 13.11
N ASP A 106 -5.84 5.85 12.98
CA ASP A 106 -5.11 5.04 12.03
C ASP A 106 -5.32 5.59 10.63
N LEU A 107 -4.23 5.67 9.86
CA LEU A 107 -4.28 6.00 8.43
C LEU A 107 -4.38 4.68 7.68
N GLU A 108 -5.50 4.47 7.00
CA GLU A 108 -5.74 3.24 6.27
C GLU A 108 -5.86 3.51 4.79
N LEU A 109 -5.15 2.73 4.00
CA LEU A 109 -5.16 2.87 2.56
C LEU A 109 -5.19 1.51 1.86
N LEU A 110 -5.63 1.53 0.61
CA LEU A 110 -5.46 0.40 -0.31
C LEU A 110 -4.28 0.72 -1.20
N TRP A 111 -3.43 -0.29 -1.46
CA TRP A 111 -2.41 -0.16 -2.50
C TRP A 111 -2.74 -1.08 -3.66
N ILE A 112 -2.35 -0.68 -4.86
CA ILE A 112 -2.56 -1.46 -6.08
C ILE A 112 -1.28 -1.42 -6.92
N PHE A 113 -0.78 -2.60 -7.29
CA PHE A 113 0.39 -2.79 -8.14
C PHE A 113 0.04 -3.56 -9.41
N PRO A 114 0.72 -3.29 -10.53
CA PRO A 114 0.58 -4.08 -11.75
C PRO A 114 1.52 -5.30 -11.73
N THR A 115 1.50 -6.05 -10.64
CA THR A 115 2.34 -7.24 -10.42
C THR A 115 1.46 -8.36 -9.90
N ASN A 116 1.90 -9.62 -10.06
CA ASN A 116 1.14 -10.77 -9.59
C ASN A 116 1.10 -10.84 -8.07
N CYS A 117 2.09 -10.27 -7.41
CA CYS A 117 2.19 -10.26 -5.96
C CYS A 117 3.12 -9.15 -5.51
N TRP A 118 2.99 -8.81 -4.23
CA TRP A 118 3.85 -7.82 -3.61
C TRP A 118 5.33 -8.24 -3.62
N GLU A 119 5.62 -9.53 -3.53
CA GLU A 119 7.00 -10.03 -3.53
C GLU A 119 7.78 -9.70 -4.80
N GLU A 120 7.08 -9.42 -5.91
CA GLU A 120 7.72 -8.99 -7.14
C GLU A 120 8.19 -7.53 -7.08
N VAL A 121 7.83 -6.80 -6.03
CA VAL A 121 8.16 -5.38 -5.89
C VAL A 121 9.39 -5.24 -5.01
N GLU A 122 10.49 -4.76 -5.60
CA GLU A 122 11.73 -4.53 -4.86
C GLU A 122 11.73 -3.10 -4.32
N TYR A 123 11.66 -2.97 -3.00
CA TYR A 123 11.66 -1.67 -2.33
C TYR A 123 13.09 -1.19 -2.10
N ILE A 124 13.37 0.03 -2.51
CA ILE A 124 14.69 0.66 -2.32
C ILE A 124 14.50 1.83 -1.38
N PHE A 125 14.96 1.68 -0.15
CA PHE A 125 14.85 2.72 0.87
C PHE A 125 16.03 3.68 0.78
N LYS A 126 15.76 4.96 1.03
CA LYS A 126 16.79 5.98 1.06
C LYS A 126 17.63 5.80 2.32
N LYS A 127 18.92 5.82 2.13
CA LYS A 127 19.86 5.83 3.26
C LYS A 127 20.17 7.28 3.67
#